data_365034a3eaa014ee6c388611c82028b1
#
_entry.id   365034a3eaa014ee6c388611c82028b1
#
_cell.length_a   1.000
_cell.length_b   1.000
_cell.length_c   1.000
_cell.angle_alpha   90.00
_cell.angle_beta   90.00
_cell.angle_gamma   90.00
#
_symmetry.space_group_name_H-M   'P 1'
#
loop_
_entity.id
_entity.type
_entity.pdbx_description
1 polymer ?
#
loop_
_entity_poly.entity_id
_entity_poly.type
_entity_poly.pdbx_seq_one_letter_code
_entity_poly.pdbx_strand_id
1 'polypeptide(L)'
;MTDINDFIDEKVKSNDVFLFMKGSPDFPQCGFSGQVVQILNYLGVDYSSANVLENQDLREGIKAYSNWPTIPQLYVKGEFIGGADIIREMFQQGELQKHLEDKGVPVKQSA
;
A
#
# COMPACT_ATOMS: atom_id res chain seq x y z
N MET A 1 -5.15 9.91 24.01
CA MET A 1 -3.98 9.66 23.15
C MET A 1 -4.33 8.53 22.17
N THR A 2 -4.08 8.77 20.90
CA THR A 2 -4.40 7.77 19.88
C THR A 2 -3.31 6.70 19.85
N ASP A 3 -3.74 5.45 19.96
CA ASP A 3 -2.87 4.30 19.80
C ASP A 3 -2.44 4.24 18.33
N ILE A 4 -1.20 3.80 18.07
CA ILE A 4 -0.71 3.67 16.70
C ILE A 4 -1.56 2.67 15.90
N ASN A 5 -2.07 1.65 16.57
CA ASN A 5 -2.95 0.68 15.93
C ASN A 5 -4.25 1.33 15.46
N ASP A 6 -4.81 2.22 16.26
CA ASP A 6 -6.03 2.97 15.88
C ASP A 6 -5.76 3.91 14.72
N PHE A 7 -4.57 4.55 14.70
CA PHE A 7 -4.17 5.40 13.60
C PHE A 7 -4.11 4.61 12.29
N ILE A 8 -3.47 3.46 12.31
CA ILE A 8 -3.33 2.60 11.13
C ILE A 8 -4.72 2.15 10.65
N ASP A 9 -5.53 1.66 11.58
CA ASP A 9 -6.86 1.16 11.26
C ASP A 9 -7.73 2.25 10.61
N GLU A 10 -7.67 3.45 11.16
CA GLU A 10 -8.41 4.59 10.59
C GLU A 10 -7.93 4.90 9.17
N LYS A 11 -6.62 4.91 8.93
CA LYS A 11 -6.08 5.22 7.62
C LYS A 11 -6.46 4.20 6.56
N VAL A 12 -6.38 2.91 6.89
CA VAL A 12 -6.70 1.87 5.92
C VAL A 12 -8.20 1.76 5.65
N LYS A 13 -9.03 2.15 6.61
CA LYS A 13 -10.49 2.09 6.46
C LYS A 13 -11.08 3.34 5.81
N SER A 14 -10.44 4.49 5.97
CA SER A 14 -10.96 5.74 5.40
C SER A 14 -10.44 6.02 3.99
N ASN A 15 -9.54 5.21 3.47
CA ASN A 15 -9.00 5.36 2.13
C ASN A 15 -9.23 4.07 1.34
N ASP A 16 -9.64 4.21 0.09
CA ASP A 16 -9.87 3.04 -0.76
C ASP A 16 -8.58 2.27 -1.02
N VAL A 17 -7.48 3.00 -1.24
CA VAL A 17 -6.16 2.39 -1.45
C VAL A 17 -5.17 3.14 -0.58
N PHE A 18 -4.44 2.41 0.25
CA PHE A 18 -3.45 2.99 1.15
C PHE A 18 -2.14 2.21 1.09
N LEU A 19 -1.03 2.93 0.96
CA LEU A 19 0.30 2.34 0.87
C LEU A 19 1.18 2.81 2.02
N PHE A 20 1.66 1.86 2.82
CA PHE A 20 2.71 2.14 3.81
C PHE A 20 4.04 1.85 3.14
N MET A 21 4.92 2.85 3.07
CA MET A 21 6.14 2.75 2.29
C MET A 21 7.31 3.43 2.99
N LYS A 22 8.49 3.21 2.48
CA LYS A 22 9.70 3.92 2.91
C LYS A 22 9.93 5.08 1.93
N GLY A 23 9.81 6.30 2.44
CA GLY A 23 9.83 7.51 1.64
C GLY A 23 8.44 7.94 1.22
N SER A 24 8.35 8.72 0.17
CA SER A 24 7.09 9.20 -0.39
C SER A 24 6.96 8.75 -1.84
N PRO A 25 5.76 8.86 -2.44
CA PRO A 25 5.60 8.48 -3.85
C PRO A 25 6.52 9.21 -4.80
N ASP A 26 6.82 10.50 -4.52
CA ASP A 26 7.73 11.28 -5.35
C ASP A 26 9.20 10.96 -5.08
N PHE A 27 9.52 10.54 -3.86
CA PHE A 27 10.89 10.25 -3.44
C PHE A 27 10.95 8.95 -2.64
N PRO A 28 10.76 7.79 -3.28
CA PRO A 28 10.87 6.52 -2.56
C PRO A 28 12.29 6.31 -2.03
N GLN A 29 12.41 5.83 -0.80
CA GLN A 29 13.69 5.59 -0.14
C GLN A 29 14.07 4.12 -0.13
N CYS A 30 13.37 3.30 -0.89
CA CYS A 30 13.58 1.86 -0.95
C CYS A 30 13.13 1.38 -2.33
N GLY A 31 13.94 0.54 -2.97
CA GLY A 31 13.60 0.02 -4.29
C GLY A 31 12.28 -0.73 -4.35
N PHE A 32 11.98 -1.47 -3.28
CA PHE A 32 10.71 -2.21 -3.23
C PHE A 32 9.51 -1.27 -3.12
N SER A 33 9.62 -0.22 -2.31
CA SER A 33 8.57 0.80 -2.24
C SER A 33 8.39 1.50 -3.58
N GLY A 34 9.51 1.80 -4.25
CA GLY A 34 9.47 2.43 -5.57
C GLY A 34 8.78 1.57 -6.61
N GLN A 35 8.97 0.25 -6.56
CA GLN A 35 8.29 -0.67 -7.48
C GLN A 35 6.78 -0.61 -7.34
N VAL A 36 6.29 -0.60 -6.10
CA VAL A 36 4.84 -0.53 -5.86
C VAL A 36 4.27 0.80 -6.33
N VAL A 37 4.99 1.90 -6.08
CA VAL A 37 4.57 3.22 -6.57
C VAL A 37 4.47 3.23 -8.09
N GLN A 38 5.47 2.66 -8.79
CA GLN A 38 5.45 2.61 -10.24
C GLN A 38 4.27 1.81 -10.77
N ILE A 39 3.95 0.69 -10.12
CA ILE A 39 2.83 -0.15 -10.52
C ILE A 39 1.51 0.61 -10.36
N LEU A 40 1.30 1.25 -9.22
CA LEU A 40 0.07 2.01 -8.96
C LEU A 40 -0.05 3.19 -9.93
N ASN A 41 1.05 3.87 -10.22
CA ASN A 41 1.05 4.97 -11.18
C ASN A 41 0.74 4.48 -12.59
N TYR A 42 1.30 3.35 -12.98
CA TYR A 42 1.04 2.77 -14.29
C TYR A 42 -0.45 2.43 -14.46
N LEU A 43 -1.06 1.86 -13.41
CA LEU A 43 -2.48 1.52 -13.45
C LEU A 43 -3.38 2.75 -13.30
N GLY A 44 -2.83 3.90 -12.96
CA GLY A 44 -3.60 5.12 -12.78
C GLY A 44 -4.53 5.08 -11.58
N VAL A 45 -4.12 4.40 -10.52
CA VAL A 45 -4.90 4.25 -9.29
C VAL A 45 -4.62 5.43 -8.38
N ASP A 46 -5.68 6.03 -7.86
CA ASP A 46 -5.55 7.04 -6.80
C ASP A 46 -5.31 6.34 -5.48
N TYR A 47 -4.33 6.80 -4.72
CA TYR A 47 -4.02 6.20 -3.42
C TYR A 47 -3.43 7.24 -2.48
N SER A 48 -3.50 6.94 -1.19
CA SER A 48 -2.82 7.71 -0.16
C SER A 48 -1.69 6.88 0.42
N SER A 49 -0.73 7.53 1.06
CA SER A 49 0.45 6.84 1.58
C SER A 49 0.92 7.41 2.90
N ALA A 50 1.73 6.64 3.60
CA ALA A 50 2.43 7.09 4.80
C ALA A 50 3.87 6.63 4.73
N ASN A 51 4.78 7.52 5.14
CA ASN A 51 6.21 7.26 5.16
C ASN A 51 6.58 6.70 6.55
N VAL A 52 6.86 5.41 6.63
CA VAL A 52 7.18 4.76 7.90
C VAL A 52 8.54 5.18 8.45
N LEU A 53 9.39 5.81 7.63
CA LEU A 53 10.69 6.28 8.11
C LEU A 53 10.58 7.51 8.99
N GLU A 54 9.46 8.23 8.93
CA GLU A 54 9.23 9.42 9.74
C GLU A 54 8.71 9.11 11.14
N ASN A 55 8.27 7.88 11.38
CA ASN A 55 7.66 7.52 12.65
C ASN A 55 7.96 6.06 12.98
N GLN A 56 8.84 5.85 13.97
CA GLN A 56 9.26 4.51 14.36
C GLN A 56 8.09 3.68 14.90
N ASP A 57 7.17 4.32 15.62
CA ASP A 57 5.99 3.62 16.14
C ASP A 57 5.10 3.12 15.01
N LEU A 58 4.97 3.90 13.94
CA LEU A 58 4.24 3.50 12.76
C LEU A 58 4.93 2.32 12.07
N ARG A 59 6.24 2.40 11.93
CA ARG A 59 7.03 1.34 11.28
C ARG A 59 6.85 0.00 11.99
N GLU A 60 6.93 -0.01 13.32
CA GLU A 60 6.74 -1.23 14.09
C GLU A 60 5.28 -1.63 14.17
N GLY A 61 4.40 -0.65 14.31
CA GLY A 61 2.97 -0.88 14.43
C GLY A 61 2.36 -1.52 13.20
N ILE A 62 2.78 -1.12 12.00
CA ILE A 62 2.21 -1.68 10.78
C ILE A 62 2.58 -3.17 10.62
N LYS A 63 3.77 -3.55 11.06
CA LYS A 63 4.18 -4.96 11.02
C LYS A 63 3.31 -5.80 11.94
N ALA A 64 3.02 -5.29 13.13
CA ALA A 64 2.16 -5.98 14.09
C ALA A 64 0.71 -6.02 13.59
N TYR A 65 0.22 -4.90 13.06
CA TYR A 65 -1.14 -4.79 12.56
C TYR A 65 -1.44 -5.80 11.44
N SER A 66 -0.52 -5.95 10.50
CA SER A 66 -0.67 -6.85 9.36
C SER A 66 -0.19 -8.27 9.64
N ASN A 67 0.56 -8.46 10.70
CA ASN A 67 1.30 -9.70 10.96
C ASN A 67 2.23 -10.02 9.78
N TRP A 68 2.85 -9.00 9.20
CA TRP A 68 3.73 -9.10 8.04
C TRP A 68 5.00 -8.31 8.31
N PRO A 69 6.19 -8.90 8.12
CA PRO A 69 7.44 -8.32 8.65
C PRO A 69 8.07 -7.23 7.79
N THR A 70 7.63 -7.02 6.57
CA THR A 70 8.33 -6.13 5.65
C THR A 70 7.46 -4.99 5.15
N ILE A 71 8.11 -3.96 4.63
CA ILE A 71 7.51 -2.79 4.00
C ILE A 71 8.11 -2.68 2.60
N PRO A 72 7.30 -2.36 1.58
CA PRO A 72 5.98 -1.72 1.61
C PRO A 72 4.84 -2.69 1.89
N GLN A 73 3.67 -2.12 2.26
CA GLN A 73 2.44 -2.87 2.45
C GLN A 73 1.28 -2.12 1.80
N LEU A 74 0.53 -2.80 0.96
CA LEU A 74 -0.60 -2.22 0.25
C LEU A 74 -1.92 -2.72 0.84
N TYR A 75 -2.84 -1.78 1.08
CA TYR A 75 -4.19 -2.07 1.55
C TYR A 75 -5.20 -1.55 0.55
N VAL A 76 -6.22 -2.36 0.26
CA VAL A 76 -7.33 -1.99 -0.62
C VAL A 76 -8.64 -2.23 0.13
N LYS A 77 -9.44 -1.16 0.29
CA LYS A 77 -10.71 -1.21 1.02
C LYS A 77 -10.53 -1.81 2.42
N GLY A 78 -9.46 -1.43 3.11
CA GLY A 78 -9.16 -1.90 4.46
C GLY A 78 -8.53 -3.28 4.55
N GLU A 79 -8.35 -3.96 3.43
CA GLU A 79 -7.81 -5.33 3.38
C GLU A 79 -6.34 -5.31 2.97
N PHE A 80 -5.52 -6.03 3.73
CA PHE A 80 -4.10 -6.17 3.40
C PHE A 80 -3.94 -7.04 2.15
N ILE A 81 -3.29 -6.50 1.13
CA ILE A 81 -3.08 -7.22 -0.14
C ILE A 81 -1.73 -7.93 -0.13
N GLY A 82 -0.67 -7.21 0.24
CA GLY A 82 0.65 -7.80 0.29
C GLY A 82 1.77 -6.78 0.21
N GLY A 83 2.98 -7.30 0.18
CA GLY A 83 4.19 -6.51 -0.01
C GLY A 83 4.61 -6.45 -1.47
N ALA A 84 5.85 -5.98 -1.72
CA ALA A 84 6.32 -5.72 -3.08
C ALA A 84 6.28 -6.96 -3.98
N ASP A 85 6.70 -8.12 -3.46
CA ASP A 85 6.76 -9.34 -4.29
C ASP A 85 5.37 -9.78 -4.73
N ILE A 86 4.42 -9.76 -3.81
CA ILE A 86 3.04 -10.16 -4.09
C ILE A 86 2.38 -9.18 -5.06
N ILE A 87 2.58 -7.89 -4.84
CA ILE A 87 2.00 -6.86 -5.72
C ILE A 87 2.57 -6.96 -7.12
N ARG A 88 3.89 -7.15 -7.25
CA ARG A 88 4.54 -7.31 -8.54
C ARG A 88 3.99 -8.54 -9.27
N GLU A 89 3.88 -9.66 -8.57
CA GLU A 89 3.38 -10.90 -9.17
C GLU A 89 1.92 -10.74 -9.63
N MET A 90 1.08 -10.17 -8.79
CA MET A 90 -0.33 -9.91 -9.15
C MET A 90 -0.42 -8.98 -10.35
N PHE A 91 0.44 -7.96 -10.41
CA PHE A 91 0.45 -7.04 -11.52
C PHE A 91 0.83 -7.74 -12.83
N GLN A 92 1.88 -8.56 -12.79
CA GLN A 92 2.37 -9.27 -13.97
C GLN A 92 1.32 -10.23 -14.54
N GLN A 93 0.47 -10.78 -13.68
CA GLN A 93 -0.57 -11.73 -14.06
C GLN A 93 -1.91 -11.07 -14.35
N GLY A 94 -2.00 -9.75 -14.26
CA GLY A 94 -3.25 -9.03 -14.45
C GLY A 94 -4.23 -9.13 -13.28
N GLU A 95 -3.84 -9.80 -12.22
CA GLU A 95 -4.69 -10.04 -11.06
C GLU A 95 -4.89 -8.79 -10.22
N LEU A 96 -3.87 -7.91 -10.15
CA LEU A 96 -3.98 -6.69 -9.36
C LEU A 96 -5.04 -5.76 -9.93
N GLN A 97 -5.03 -5.56 -11.25
CA GLN A 97 -6.05 -4.75 -11.91
C GLN A 97 -7.44 -5.31 -11.66
N LYS A 98 -7.59 -6.63 -11.82
CA LYS A 98 -8.87 -7.28 -11.61
C LYS A 98 -9.34 -7.12 -10.17
N HIS A 99 -8.44 -7.31 -9.20
CA HIS A 99 -8.78 -7.18 -7.79
C HIS A 99 -9.27 -5.76 -7.47
N LEU A 100 -8.56 -4.75 -7.99
CA LEU A 100 -8.95 -3.35 -7.79
C LEU A 100 -10.33 -3.07 -8.38
N GLU A 101 -10.57 -3.54 -9.60
CA GLU A 101 -11.86 -3.36 -10.26
C GLU A 101 -12.99 -4.08 -9.53
N ASP A 102 -12.74 -5.29 -9.06
CA ASP A 102 -13.73 -6.06 -8.29
C ASP A 102 -14.09 -5.37 -6.98
N LYS A 103 -13.15 -4.62 -6.40
CA LYS A 103 -13.38 -3.84 -5.17
C LYS A 103 -13.95 -2.46 -5.45
N GLY A 104 -14.22 -2.12 -6.70
CA GLY A 104 -14.79 -0.82 -7.05
C GLY A 104 -13.77 0.32 -7.08
N VAL A 105 -12.48 0.01 -7.18
CA VAL A 105 -11.43 1.02 -7.28
C VAL A 105 -11.15 1.29 -8.76
N PRO A 106 -11.30 2.55 -9.22
CA PRO A 106 -11.06 2.85 -10.64
C PRO A 106 -9.62 2.62 -11.04
N VAL A 107 -9.42 1.95 -12.17
CA VAL A 107 -8.13 1.74 -12.81
C VAL A 107 -8.19 2.48 -14.14
N LYS A 108 -7.32 3.48 -14.30
CA LYS A 108 -7.38 4.38 -15.46
C LYS A 108 -6.61 3.87 -16.67
N GLN A 109 -5.72 2.88 -16.46
CA GLN A 109 -4.97 2.25 -17.54
C GLN A 109 -5.03 0.74 -17.41
N SER A 110 -5.09 0.07 -18.56
CA SER A 110 -5.00 -1.38 -18.59
C SER A 110 -3.54 -1.80 -18.66
N ALA A 111 -3.21 -2.81 -17.90
CA ALA A 111 -1.88 -3.42 -17.98
C ALA A 111 -1.77 -4.27 -19.25
#